data_97ee2c6df7d62caa5022f8c89ee10949
#
_entry.id   97ee2c6df7d62caa5022f8c89ee10949
#
_cell.length_a   1.000
_cell.length_b   1.000
_cell.length_c   1.000
_cell.angle_alpha   90.00
_cell.angle_beta   90.00
_cell.angle_gamma   90.00
#
_symmetry.space_group_name_H-M   'P 1'
#
loop_
_entity.id
_entity.type
_entity.pdbx_description
1 polymer ?
#
loop_
_entity_poly.entity_id
_entity_poly.type
_entity_poly.pdbx_seq_one_letter_code
_entity_poly.pdbx_strand_id
1 'polypeptide(L)'
;MVKLYLDVGHGGSDPGAVGNGLKEKDLTLQIGKKVNDLLKDYEGITVKMCRSTDKTLSLKQRTDEANKWGADILLSIHINAGGGTGFESFIYNGNVSSNTVKYRDTIHNEIMKQLKGVRDRGKKRANFHMLRESKMPAILT
;
A
#
# COMPACT_ATOMS: atom_id res chain seq x y z
N MET A 1 4.41 13.32 -15.46
CA MET A 1 3.71 13.34 -14.16
C MET A 1 3.43 11.90 -13.74
N VAL A 2 3.89 11.50 -12.57
CA VAL A 2 3.69 10.15 -12.02
C VAL A 2 2.34 10.07 -11.32
N LYS A 3 1.54 9.06 -11.65
CA LYS A 3 0.24 8.78 -11.02
C LYS A 3 0.40 7.68 -9.98
N LEU A 4 0.34 8.05 -8.70
CA LEU A 4 0.36 7.12 -7.57
C LEU A 4 -1.04 6.80 -7.09
N TYR A 5 -1.42 5.54 -7.12
CA TYR A 5 -2.66 5.06 -6.51
C TYR A 5 -2.35 4.53 -5.10
N LEU A 6 -2.95 5.15 -4.09
CA LEU A 6 -2.84 4.70 -2.69
C LEU A 6 -4.04 3.82 -2.35
N ASP A 7 -3.79 2.55 -2.17
CA ASP A 7 -4.76 1.61 -1.64
C ASP A 7 -4.59 1.52 -0.12
N VAL A 8 -5.49 2.14 0.61
CA VAL A 8 -5.54 2.02 2.07
C VAL A 8 -6.43 0.84 2.44
N GLY A 9 -5.81 -0.20 2.96
CA GLY A 9 -6.44 -1.50 3.17
C GLY A 9 -7.68 -1.44 4.06
N HIS A 10 -8.61 -2.34 3.80
CA HIS A 10 -9.86 -2.50 4.56
C HIS A 10 -10.77 -1.27 4.47
N GLY A 11 -11.75 -1.14 5.36
CA GLY A 11 -12.68 -0.01 5.41
C GLY A 11 -14.13 -0.44 5.57
N GLY A 12 -14.94 0.43 6.17
CA GLY A 12 -16.37 0.21 6.38
C GLY A 12 -16.64 -1.05 7.22
N SER A 13 -17.33 -2.02 6.64
CA SER A 13 -17.66 -3.30 7.28
C SER A 13 -16.48 -4.26 7.46
N ASP A 14 -15.34 -3.99 6.79
CA ASP A 14 -14.11 -4.76 6.92
C ASP A 14 -13.12 -4.00 7.82
N PRO A 15 -12.98 -4.36 9.10
CA PRO A 15 -12.06 -3.67 10.01
C PRO A 15 -10.59 -4.01 9.78
N GLY A 16 -10.29 -5.10 9.04
CA GLY A 16 -8.96 -5.69 9.01
C GLY A 16 -8.59 -6.30 10.36
N ALA A 17 -7.31 -6.30 10.68
CA ALA A 17 -6.84 -6.75 11.99
C ALA A 17 -7.36 -5.83 13.11
N VAL A 18 -7.72 -6.42 14.24
CA VAL A 18 -8.20 -5.70 15.43
C VAL A 18 -7.39 -6.16 16.63
N GLY A 19 -6.85 -5.23 17.39
CA GLY A 19 -6.09 -5.53 18.59
C GLY A 19 -5.72 -4.25 19.36
N ASN A 20 -5.55 -4.37 20.66
CA ASN A 20 -5.17 -3.25 21.53
C ASN A 20 -6.05 -1.99 21.38
N GLY A 21 -7.36 -2.18 21.09
CA GLY A 21 -8.29 -1.07 20.86
C GLY A 21 -8.14 -0.38 19.48
N LEU A 22 -7.30 -0.91 18.59
CA LEU A 22 -7.03 -0.37 17.28
C LEU A 22 -7.63 -1.25 16.18
N LYS A 23 -8.03 -0.63 15.08
CA LYS A 23 -8.49 -1.30 13.86
C LYS A 23 -7.59 -0.95 12.70
N GLU A 24 -7.17 -1.95 11.94
CA GLU A 24 -6.30 -1.75 10.79
C GLU A 24 -6.86 -0.73 9.80
N LYS A 25 -8.17 -0.78 9.50
CA LYS A 25 -8.81 0.16 8.58
C LYS A 25 -8.62 1.63 8.96
N ASP A 26 -8.57 1.94 10.24
CA ASP A 26 -8.42 3.32 10.74
C ASP A 26 -6.96 3.77 10.61
N LEU A 27 -6.03 2.88 10.93
CA LEU A 27 -4.60 3.15 10.83
C LEU A 27 -4.15 3.32 9.37
N THR A 28 -4.59 2.44 8.48
CA THR A 28 -4.26 2.54 7.05
C THR A 28 -4.80 3.82 6.44
N LEU A 29 -6.02 4.25 6.83
CA LEU A 29 -6.59 5.51 6.38
C LEU A 29 -5.78 6.71 6.88
N GLN A 30 -5.38 6.71 8.15
CA GLN A 30 -4.55 7.78 8.72
C GLN A 30 -3.19 7.89 8.00
N ILE A 31 -2.53 6.76 7.78
CA ILE A 31 -1.24 6.73 7.07
C ILE A 31 -1.43 7.24 5.63
N GLY A 32 -2.43 6.73 4.92
CA GLY A 32 -2.71 7.15 3.54
C GLY A 32 -2.99 8.64 3.40
N LYS A 33 -3.77 9.21 4.32
CA LYS A 33 -4.04 10.65 4.34
C LYS A 33 -2.75 11.47 4.56
N LYS A 34 -1.89 11.04 5.48
CA LYS A 34 -0.59 11.70 5.72
C LYS A 34 0.31 11.62 4.49
N VAL A 35 0.39 10.47 3.84
CA VAL A 35 1.15 10.32 2.60
C VAL A 35 0.61 11.23 1.52
N ASN A 36 -0.71 11.25 1.32
CA ASN A 36 -1.35 12.12 0.34
C ASN A 36 -1.06 13.61 0.64
N ASP A 37 -1.17 14.04 1.89
CA ASP A 37 -0.90 15.42 2.29
C ASP A 37 0.56 15.83 2.08
N LEU A 38 1.49 14.93 2.33
CA LEU A 38 2.91 15.18 2.09
C LEU A 38 3.24 15.28 0.59
N LEU A 39 2.59 14.46 -0.24
CA LEU A 39 2.90 14.37 -1.67
C LEU A 39 2.19 15.42 -2.52
N LYS A 40 1.09 16.02 -2.03
CA LYS A 40 0.33 17.02 -2.81
C LYS A 40 1.15 18.26 -3.18
N ASP A 41 2.17 18.58 -2.39
CA ASP A 41 3.04 19.75 -2.60
C ASP A 41 4.26 19.44 -3.49
N TYR A 42 4.42 18.19 -3.91
CA TYR A 42 5.50 17.79 -4.83
C TYR A 42 5.05 17.92 -6.28
N GLU A 43 5.83 18.67 -7.06
CA GLU A 43 5.62 18.75 -8.50
C GLU A 43 5.91 17.39 -9.18
N GLY A 44 5.16 17.09 -10.22
CA GLY A 44 5.36 15.88 -11.03
C GLY A 44 4.73 14.61 -10.49
N ILE A 45 3.99 14.67 -9.36
CA ILE A 45 3.23 13.54 -8.85
C ILE A 45 1.76 13.91 -8.66
N THR A 46 0.88 12.97 -8.99
CA THR A 46 -0.56 13.05 -8.70
C THR A 46 -0.96 11.82 -7.90
N VAL A 47 -1.61 12.04 -6.77
CA VAL A 47 -2.05 10.95 -5.87
C VAL A 47 -3.56 10.77 -5.96
N LYS A 48 -4.00 9.53 -6.04
CA LYS A 48 -5.39 9.13 -5.89
C LYS A 48 -5.49 8.05 -4.81
N MET A 49 -6.33 8.30 -3.81
CA MET A 49 -6.63 7.32 -2.76
C MET A 49 -7.86 6.50 -3.15
N CYS A 50 -7.88 5.20 -2.84
CA CYS A 50 -9.05 4.34 -3.06
C CYS A 50 -10.26 4.80 -2.21
N ARG A 51 -10.01 5.33 -1.04
CA ARG A 51 -11.01 5.94 -0.15
C ARG A 51 -10.37 7.04 0.69
N SER A 52 -11.15 8.02 1.08
CA SER A 52 -10.76 9.10 1.99
C SER A 52 -11.59 9.11 3.28
N THR A 53 -12.51 8.17 3.41
CA THR A 53 -13.41 7.99 4.55
C THR A 53 -13.49 6.52 4.94
N ASP A 54 -14.19 6.20 6.02
CA ASP A 54 -14.48 4.83 6.43
C ASP A 54 -15.55 4.22 5.51
N LYS A 55 -15.10 3.60 4.43
CA LYS A 55 -15.94 3.11 3.34
C LYS A 55 -15.54 1.69 2.96
N THR A 56 -16.54 0.84 2.72
CA THR A 56 -16.34 -0.51 2.21
C THR A 56 -16.02 -0.48 0.71
N LEU A 57 -14.93 -1.11 0.32
CA LEU A 57 -14.55 -1.35 -1.09
C LEU A 57 -14.05 -2.78 -1.23
N SER A 58 -14.53 -3.47 -2.26
CA SER A 58 -13.98 -4.77 -2.62
C SER A 58 -12.57 -4.63 -3.19
N LEU A 59 -11.79 -5.71 -3.15
CA LEU A 59 -10.47 -5.74 -3.77
C LEU A 59 -10.55 -5.45 -5.28
N LYS A 60 -11.56 -6.02 -5.94
CA LYS A 60 -11.79 -5.79 -7.37
C LYS A 60 -12.09 -4.33 -7.69
N GLN A 61 -12.92 -3.65 -6.90
CA GLN A 61 -13.20 -2.22 -7.10
C GLN A 61 -11.92 -1.38 -7.04
N ARG A 62 -11.01 -1.70 -6.11
CA ARG A 62 -9.73 -0.99 -5.93
C ARG A 62 -8.82 -1.18 -7.15
N THR A 63 -8.61 -2.42 -7.59
CA THR A 63 -7.74 -2.69 -8.75
C THR A 63 -8.35 -2.19 -10.06
N ASP A 64 -9.67 -2.33 -10.25
CA ASP A 64 -10.35 -1.79 -11.43
C ASP A 64 -10.21 -0.26 -11.51
N GLU A 65 -10.36 0.44 -10.39
CA GLU A 65 -10.19 1.89 -10.35
C GLU A 65 -8.76 2.31 -10.66
N ALA A 66 -7.77 1.67 -10.05
CA ALA A 66 -6.36 1.95 -10.31
C ALA A 66 -6.00 1.73 -11.79
N ASN A 67 -6.43 0.59 -12.35
CA ASN A 67 -6.19 0.24 -13.74
C ASN A 67 -6.89 1.21 -14.71
N LYS A 68 -8.14 1.58 -14.45
CA LYS A 68 -8.91 2.52 -15.27
C LYS A 68 -8.33 3.95 -15.20
N TRP A 69 -7.85 4.36 -14.04
CA TRP A 69 -7.22 5.67 -13.87
C TRP A 69 -5.84 5.75 -14.55
N GLY A 70 -5.25 4.61 -14.88
CA GLY A 70 -3.94 4.53 -15.51
C GLY A 70 -2.84 4.92 -14.53
N ALA A 71 -2.88 4.35 -13.32
CA ALA A 71 -1.83 4.57 -12.35
C ALA A 71 -0.48 4.05 -12.87
N ASP A 72 0.60 4.75 -12.54
CA ASP A 72 1.98 4.33 -12.83
C ASP A 72 2.55 3.44 -11.73
N ILE A 73 2.07 3.63 -10.49
CA ILE A 73 2.44 2.84 -9.31
C ILE A 73 1.21 2.68 -8.44
N LEU A 74 1.05 1.49 -7.86
CA LEU A 74 0.08 1.22 -6.80
C LEU A 74 0.83 0.89 -5.51
N LEU A 75 0.51 1.59 -4.42
CA LEU A 75 0.99 1.29 -3.08
C LEU A 75 -0.19 0.91 -2.19
N SER A 76 -0.21 -0.34 -1.74
CA SER A 76 -1.22 -0.87 -0.82
C SER A 76 -0.65 -0.85 0.60
N ILE A 77 -1.36 -0.19 1.50
CA ILE A 77 -0.94 0.03 2.89
C ILE A 77 -1.77 -0.87 3.80
N HIS A 78 -1.10 -1.71 4.56
CA HIS A 78 -1.66 -2.64 5.53
C HIS A 78 -0.95 -2.60 6.87
N ILE A 79 -1.63 -3.09 7.91
CA ILE A 79 -1.05 -3.37 9.22
C ILE A 79 -1.24 -4.85 9.48
N ASN A 80 -0.15 -5.60 9.43
CA ASN A 80 -0.24 -7.05 9.59
C ASN A 80 -0.54 -7.47 11.02
N ALA A 81 -1.34 -8.53 11.17
CA ALA A 81 -1.59 -9.21 12.42
C ALA A 81 -0.80 -10.53 12.48
N GLY A 82 -0.75 -11.15 13.66
CA GLY A 82 -0.18 -12.49 13.81
C GLY A 82 1.02 -12.58 14.75
N GLY A 83 1.15 -11.67 15.70
CA GLY A 83 2.10 -11.77 16.81
C GLY A 83 3.55 -11.45 16.46
N GLY A 84 3.82 -10.94 15.27
CA GLY A 84 5.12 -10.43 14.88
C GLY A 84 5.17 -8.91 14.95
N THR A 85 6.37 -8.35 15.11
CA THR A 85 6.63 -6.91 15.01
C THR A 85 7.64 -6.64 13.92
N GLY A 86 7.53 -5.48 13.28
CA GLY A 86 8.46 -5.06 12.25
C GLY A 86 7.78 -4.63 10.96
N PHE A 87 8.61 -4.26 9.98
CA PHE A 87 8.18 -3.80 8.67
C PHE A 87 8.53 -4.83 7.60
N GLU A 88 7.62 -5.06 6.68
CA GLU A 88 7.82 -5.91 5.52
C GLU A 88 7.15 -5.33 4.27
N SER A 89 7.63 -5.70 3.10
CA SER A 89 7.04 -5.30 1.83
C SER A 89 6.92 -6.46 0.86
N PHE A 90 5.89 -6.41 0.03
CA PHE A 90 5.54 -7.49 -0.89
C PHE A 90 5.39 -6.97 -2.32
N ILE A 91 5.80 -7.80 -3.26
CA ILE A 91 5.39 -7.74 -4.66
C ILE A 91 4.79 -9.08 -5.06
N TYR A 92 4.15 -9.14 -6.24
CA TYR A 92 3.57 -10.38 -6.74
C TYR A 92 4.64 -11.49 -6.89
N ASN A 93 4.27 -12.72 -6.57
CA ASN A 93 5.15 -13.88 -6.66
C ASN A 93 5.22 -14.51 -8.06
N GLY A 94 4.43 -14.02 -9.01
CA GLY A 94 4.56 -14.35 -10.44
C GLY A 94 5.51 -13.39 -11.15
N ASN A 95 5.36 -13.30 -12.47
CA ASN A 95 6.17 -12.41 -13.29
C ASN A 95 5.87 -10.94 -13.00
N VAL A 96 6.90 -10.16 -12.73
CA VAL A 96 6.83 -8.72 -12.52
C VAL A 96 7.91 -8.01 -13.33
N SER A 97 7.69 -6.74 -13.65
CA SER A 97 8.71 -5.92 -14.31
C SER A 97 9.89 -5.64 -13.38
N SER A 98 11.05 -5.35 -13.95
CA SER A 98 12.23 -4.91 -13.19
C SER A 98 11.95 -3.64 -12.40
N ASN A 99 11.09 -2.75 -12.91
CA ASN A 99 10.65 -1.55 -12.19
C ASN A 99 9.86 -1.89 -10.92
N THR A 100 9.03 -2.94 -10.93
CA THR A 100 8.31 -3.38 -9.73
C THR A 100 9.29 -3.73 -8.60
N VAL A 101 10.33 -4.49 -8.91
CA VAL A 101 11.38 -4.86 -7.94
C VAL A 101 12.11 -3.60 -7.45
N LYS A 102 12.52 -2.74 -8.37
CA LYS A 102 13.24 -1.50 -8.05
C LYS A 102 12.43 -0.58 -7.13
N TYR A 103 11.15 -0.39 -7.43
CA TYR A 103 10.28 0.47 -6.64
C TYR A 103 10.05 -0.11 -5.24
N ARG A 104 9.77 -1.43 -5.12
CA ARG A 104 9.68 -2.09 -3.82
C ARG A 104 10.96 -1.88 -3.01
N ASP A 105 12.11 -2.11 -3.61
CA ASP A 105 13.39 -2.03 -2.91
C ASP A 105 13.67 -0.60 -2.44
N THR A 106 13.40 0.38 -3.26
CA THR A 106 13.56 1.80 -2.91
C THR A 106 12.61 2.20 -1.78
N ILE A 107 11.33 1.90 -1.90
CA ILE A 107 10.32 2.22 -0.88
C ILE A 107 10.66 1.53 0.44
N HIS A 108 10.97 0.24 0.40
CA HIS A 108 11.34 -0.53 1.59
C HIS A 108 12.54 0.07 2.31
N ASN A 109 13.61 0.33 1.57
CA ASN A 109 14.86 0.85 2.15
C ASN A 109 14.66 2.24 2.75
N GLU A 110 13.95 3.13 2.06
CA GLU A 110 13.69 4.49 2.55
C GLU A 110 12.80 4.49 3.80
N ILE A 111 11.78 3.64 3.86
CA ILE A 111 10.96 3.48 5.06
C ILE A 111 11.80 2.96 6.22
N MET A 112 12.61 1.91 6.00
CA MET A 112 13.46 1.35 7.05
C MET A 112 14.49 2.34 7.61
N LYS A 113 15.01 3.26 6.79
CA LYS A 113 15.88 4.34 7.28
C LYS A 113 15.20 5.23 8.33
N GLN A 114 13.89 5.42 8.22
CA GLN A 114 13.10 6.27 9.13
C GLN A 114 12.58 5.52 10.36
N LEU A 115 12.38 4.21 10.24
CA LEU A 115 11.84 3.37 11.31
C LEU A 115 12.95 2.89 12.27
N LYS A 116 13.48 3.82 13.08
CA LYS A 116 14.51 3.50 14.07
C LYS A 116 14.03 2.47 15.10
N GLY A 117 14.81 1.40 15.29
CA GLY A 117 14.49 0.35 16.26
C GLY A 117 13.38 -0.61 15.82
N VAL A 118 12.83 -0.45 14.63
CA VAL A 118 11.84 -1.38 14.07
C VAL A 118 12.57 -2.49 13.32
N ARG A 119 12.17 -3.75 13.58
CA ARG A 119 12.74 -4.91 12.89
C ARG A 119 12.41 -4.89 11.41
N ASP A 120 13.43 -5.08 10.58
CA ASP A 120 13.25 -5.37 9.16
C ASP A 120 12.89 -6.85 8.99
N ARG A 121 11.64 -7.11 8.54
CA ARG A 121 11.13 -8.46 8.25
C ARG A 121 11.38 -8.87 6.80
N GLY A 122 11.95 -7.97 6.01
CA GLY A 122 12.42 -8.25 4.67
C GLY A 122 11.46 -7.90 3.55
N LYS A 123 12.01 -8.07 2.37
CA LYS A 123 11.34 -7.88 1.07
C LYS A 123 10.86 -9.23 0.58
N LYS A 124 9.56 -9.34 0.31
CA LYS A 124 8.88 -10.62 0.09
C LYS A 124 8.09 -10.63 -1.23
N ARG A 125 7.57 -11.79 -1.56
CA ARG A 125 6.66 -12.00 -2.67
C ARG A 125 5.45 -12.79 -2.19
N ALA A 126 4.27 -12.46 -2.70
CA ALA A 126 3.02 -13.13 -2.35
C ALA A 126 1.99 -13.02 -3.47
N ASN A 127 1.00 -13.93 -3.44
CA ASN A 127 -0.12 -13.91 -4.37
C ASN A 127 -1.32 -13.17 -3.75
N PHE A 128 -1.16 -11.87 -3.51
CA PHE A 128 -2.27 -11.01 -3.08
C PHE A 128 -3.00 -10.42 -4.29
N HIS A 129 -4.32 -10.27 -4.19
CA HIS A 129 -5.15 -9.72 -5.25
C HIS A 129 -4.64 -8.36 -5.75
N MET A 130 -4.30 -7.45 -4.83
CA MET A 130 -3.82 -6.11 -5.18
C MET A 130 -2.53 -6.13 -5.99
N LEU A 131 -1.69 -7.14 -5.79
CA LEU A 131 -0.43 -7.32 -6.51
C LEU A 131 -0.62 -8.03 -7.85
N ARG A 132 -1.51 -9.03 -7.89
CA ARG A 132 -1.77 -9.85 -9.08
C ARG A 132 -2.62 -9.15 -10.13
N GLU A 133 -3.69 -8.45 -9.71
CA GLU A 133 -4.69 -7.88 -10.62
C GLU A 133 -4.38 -6.43 -11.03
N SER A 134 -3.31 -5.85 -10.52
CA SER A 134 -2.85 -4.52 -10.91
C SER A 134 -1.98 -4.58 -12.17
N LYS A 135 -2.27 -3.72 -13.15
CA LYS A 135 -1.54 -3.66 -14.44
C LYS A 135 -0.23 -2.88 -14.35
N MET A 136 -0.06 -2.08 -13.31
CA MET A 136 1.14 -1.30 -13.03
C MET A 136 1.99 -1.97 -11.95
N PRO A 137 3.25 -1.54 -11.74
CA PRO A 137 4.01 -1.90 -10.56
C PRO A 137 3.20 -1.72 -9.28
N ALA A 138 3.04 -2.79 -8.50
CA ALA A 138 2.23 -2.80 -7.28
C ALA A 138 3.04 -3.34 -6.11
N ILE A 139 3.04 -2.59 -5.02
CA ILE A 139 3.76 -2.89 -3.77
C ILE A 139 2.75 -2.87 -2.62
N LEU A 140 2.88 -3.84 -1.70
CA LEU A 140 2.10 -3.91 -0.47
C LEU A 140 3.05 -3.84 0.73
N THR A 141 2.70 -3.00 1.71
CA THR A 141 3.47 -2.81 2.94
C THR A 141 2.64 -3.09 4.16
#